data_74ac02a23a0636ea28dd8ea231a5b50b
#
_entry.id   74ac02a23a0636ea28dd8ea231a5b50b
#
_cell.length_a   1.000
_cell.length_b   1.000
_cell.length_c   1.000
_cell.angle_alpha   90.00
_cell.angle_beta   90.00
_cell.angle_gamma   90.00
#
_symmetry.space_group_name_H-M   'P 1'
#
loop_
_entity.id
_entity.type
_entity.pdbx_description
1 polymer ?
#
loop_
_entity_poly.entity_id
_entity_poly.type
_entity_poly.pdbx_seq_one_letter_code
_entity_poly.pdbx_strand_id
1 'polypeptide(L)'
;MCIKRNPDIKDALTEECGQEIAEAALVLPILFLILLAIFWFGRAFNIAGTVERAAQHGIQTAAQLLCASCGNTVSTNAQIVASVSSVLQNDHLDPANLTAYSPPFACTPATAPTCTTTSNVEVCTGAPLSCGSAACQNPPVACGADAALDGVRVSFGYRFTTPLPIASLSAITIPTSAESQSEQ
;
A
#
# COMPACT_ATOMS: atom_id res chain seq x y z
N MET A 1 28.38 -21.38 -32.07
CA MET A 1 29.28 -22.47 -32.46
C MET A 1 29.69 -22.19 -33.89
N CYS A 2 30.79 -21.42 -34.11
CA CYS A 2 31.26 -21.08 -35.47
C CYS A 2 32.00 -22.30 -36.08
N ILE A 3 31.48 -22.82 -37.17
CA ILE A 3 32.04 -23.97 -37.86
C ILE A 3 33.20 -23.49 -38.76
N LYS A 4 34.40 -23.98 -38.49
CA LYS A 4 35.66 -23.70 -39.17
C LYS A 4 35.69 -24.35 -40.56
N ARG A 5 35.40 -23.59 -41.64
CA ARG A 5 35.50 -24.09 -42.99
C ARG A 5 36.04 -23.05 -43.98
N ASN A 6 37.21 -23.31 -44.54
CA ASN A 6 37.90 -22.67 -45.69
C ASN A 6 38.56 -21.28 -45.44
N PRO A 7 39.85 -21.05 -45.82
CA PRO A 7 40.59 -19.84 -45.53
C PRO A 7 40.06 -18.57 -46.21
N ASP A 8 39.39 -18.68 -47.36
CA ASP A 8 38.87 -17.54 -48.13
C ASP A 8 37.49 -17.04 -47.65
N ILE A 9 36.82 -17.79 -46.78
CA ILE A 9 35.52 -17.44 -46.19
C ILE A 9 35.67 -16.94 -44.74
N LYS A 10 36.87 -17.08 -44.16
CA LYS A 10 37.11 -16.79 -42.74
C LYS A 10 36.96 -15.30 -42.40
N ASP A 11 37.36 -14.40 -43.29
CA ASP A 11 37.32 -12.96 -43.02
C ASP A 11 35.88 -12.42 -43.01
N ALA A 12 35.04 -12.88 -43.96
CA ALA A 12 33.63 -12.46 -43.97
C ALA A 12 32.83 -13.04 -42.81
N LEU A 13 33.06 -14.30 -42.41
CA LEU A 13 32.34 -14.95 -41.31
C LEU A 13 32.81 -14.45 -39.94
N THR A 14 34.06 -13.95 -39.80
CA THR A 14 34.54 -13.36 -38.56
C THR A 14 33.99 -11.96 -38.31
N GLU A 15 33.79 -11.17 -39.38
CA GLU A 15 33.16 -9.85 -39.26
C GLU A 15 31.68 -9.99 -38.90
N GLU A 16 30.90 -10.88 -39.52
CA GLU A 16 29.50 -11.12 -39.21
C GLU A 16 29.30 -11.64 -37.76
N CYS A 17 30.12 -12.62 -37.32
CA CYS A 17 30.06 -13.09 -35.92
C CYS A 17 30.42 -12.01 -34.90
N GLY A 18 31.32 -11.09 -35.24
CA GLY A 18 31.68 -9.97 -34.36
C GLY A 18 30.56 -8.93 -34.25
N GLN A 19 29.85 -8.68 -35.32
CA GLN A 19 28.73 -7.74 -35.35
C GLN A 19 27.53 -8.25 -34.50
N GLU A 20 27.14 -9.51 -34.65
CA GLU A 20 26.08 -10.12 -33.84
C GLU A 20 26.37 -10.06 -32.34
N ILE A 21 27.62 -10.32 -31.94
CA ILE A 21 28.03 -10.22 -30.51
C ILE A 21 27.97 -8.78 -30.02
N ALA A 22 28.36 -7.80 -30.84
CA ALA A 22 28.32 -6.39 -30.48
C ALA A 22 26.87 -5.89 -30.32
N GLU A 23 25.95 -6.30 -31.22
CA GLU A 23 24.52 -5.99 -31.11
C GLU A 23 23.90 -6.62 -29.86
N ALA A 24 24.20 -7.91 -29.61
CA ALA A 24 23.72 -8.56 -28.38
C ALA A 24 24.25 -7.90 -27.11
N ALA A 25 25.53 -7.50 -27.10
CA ALA A 25 26.15 -6.81 -25.96
C ALA A 25 25.49 -5.45 -25.65
N LEU A 26 24.92 -4.79 -26.66
CA LEU A 26 24.21 -3.53 -26.47
C LEU A 26 22.75 -3.73 -26.03
N VAL A 27 22.07 -4.72 -26.56
CA VAL A 27 20.65 -5.00 -26.25
C VAL A 27 20.48 -5.67 -24.89
N LEU A 28 21.40 -6.56 -24.50
CA LEU A 28 21.29 -7.38 -23.29
C LEU A 28 21.24 -6.55 -22.00
N PRO A 29 22.05 -5.48 -21.80
CA PRO A 29 21.92 -4.61 -20.63
C PRO A 29 20.56 -3.91 -20.54
N ILE A 30 20.02 -3.44 -21.66
CA ILE A 30 18.73 -2.76 -21.72
C ILE A 30 17.61 -3.73 -21.35
N LEU A 31 17.63 -4.93 -21.92
CA LEU A 31 16.66 -5.98 -21.60
C LEU A 31 16.72 -6.36 -20.12
N PHE A 32 17.92 -6.48 -19.56
CA PHE A 32 18.09 -6.77 -18.14
C PHE A 32 17.55 -5.66 -17.23
N LEU A 33 17.75 -4.39 -17.58
CA LEU A 33 17.17 -3.26 -16.86
C LEU A 33 15.64 -3.29 -16.88
N ILE A 34 15.03 -3.62 -18.02
CA ILE A 34 13.57 -3.76 -18.15
C ILE A 34 13.06 -4.89 -17.24
N LEU A 35 13.72 -6.05 -17.24
CA LEU A 35 13.34 -7.18 -16.39
C LEU A 35 13.46 -6.82 -14.91
N LEU A 36 14.52 -6.13 -14.50
CA LEU A 36 14.66 -5.63 -13.14
C LEU A 36 13.55 -4.64 -12.77
N ALA A 37 13.20 -3.73 -13.65
CA ALA A 37 12.11 -2.79 -13.44
C ALA A 37 10.78 -3.52 -13.22
N ILE A 38 10.43 -4.48 -14.08
CA ILE A 38 9.20 -5.28 -13.95
C ILE A 38 9.17 -6.02 -12.61
N PHE A 39 10.27 -6.64 -12.20
CA PHE A 39 10.38 -7.35 -10.93
C PHE A 39 10.13 -6.41 -9.73
N TRP A 40 10.76 -5.25 -9.72
CA TRP A 40 10.64 -4.28 -8.62
C TRP A 40 9.26 -3.66 -8.55
N PHE A 41 8.68 -3.26 -9.69
CA PHE A 41 7.32 -2.76 -9.73
C PHE A 41 6.31 -3.81 -9.29
N GLY A 42 6.43 -5.05 -9.75
CA GLY A 42 5.56 -6.15 -9.34
C GLY A 42 5.59 -6.37 -7.82
N ARG A 43 6.79 -6.31 -7.22
CA ARG A 43 6.94 -6.40 -5.76
C ARG A 43 6.29 -5.22 -5.03
N ALA A 44 6.48 -4.00 -5.52
CA ALA A 44 5.88 -2.81 -4.91
C ALA A 44 4.35 -2.85 -4.95
N PHE A 45 3.76 -3.25 -6.08
CA PHE A 45 2.31 -3.43 -6.20
C PHE A 45 1.76 -4.52 -5.29
N ASN A 46 2.47 -5.63 -5.13
CA ASN A 46 2.05 -6.68 -4.20
C ASN A 46 2.03 -6.15 -2.76
N ILE A 47 3.07 -5.44 -2.32
CA ILE A 47 3.12 -4.85 -0.99
C ILE A 47 1.98 -3.83 -0.81
N ALA A 48 1.75 -2.95 -1.79
CA ALA A 48 0.65 -1.98 -1.72
C ALA A 48 -0.71 -2.66 -1.57
N GLY A 49 -0.98 -3.71 -2.35
CA GLY A 49 -2.22 -4.48 -2.24
C GLY A 49 -2.38 -5.20 -0.89
N THR A 50 -1.28 -5.67 -0.30
CA THR A 50 -1.32 -6.29 1.05
C THR A 50 -1.60 -5.25 2.13
N VAL A 51 -0.96 -4.09 2.06
CA VAL A 51 -1.15 -2.97 3.00
C VAL A 51 -2.60 -2.49 2.96
N GLU A 52 -3.19 -2.36 1.78
CA GLU A 52 -4.60 -2.00 1.62
C GLU A 52 -5.54 -3.06 2.21
N ARG A 53 -5.29 -4.35 1.94
CA ARG A 53 -6.04 -5.45 2.56
C ARG A 53 -5.93 -5.46 4.07
N ALA A 54 -4.76 -5.15 4.62
CA ALA A 54 -4.55 -5.06 6.06
C ALA A 54 -5.41 -3.93 6.67
N ALA A 55 -5.51 -2.77 6.00
CA ALA A 55 -6.38 -1.68 6.42
C ALA A 55 -7.87 -2.09 6.38
N GLN A 56 -8.29 -2.79 5.31
CA GLN A 56 -9.66 -3.30 5.20
C GLN A 56 -10.01 -4.31 6.30
N HIS A 57 -9.10 -5.23 6.65
CA HIS A 57 -9.30 -6.13 7.77
C HIS A 57 -9.31 -5.40 9.11
N GLY A 58 -8.48 -4.40 9.28
CA GLY A 58 -8.47 -3.54 10.48
C GLY A 58 -9.81 -2.84 10.66
N ILE A 59 -10.36 -2.24 9.60
CA ILE A 59 -11.65 -1.55 9.67
C ILE A 59 -12.82 -2.51 9.87
N GLN A 60 -12.82 -3.69 9.27
CA GLN A 60 -13.84 -4.71 9.53
C GLN A 60 -13.85 -5.13 11.00
N THR A 61 -12.68 -5.28 11.61
CA THR A 61 -12.56 -5.56 13.04
C THR A 61 -13.05 -4.40 13.90
N ALA A 62 -12.76 -3.15 13.49
CA ALA A 62 -13.16 -1.94 14.20
C ALA A 62 -14.67 -1.66 14.09
N ALA A 63 -15.28 -1.99 12.96
CA ALA A 63 -16.71 -1.78 12.67
C ALA A 63 -17.60 -2.93 13.13
N GLN A 64 -17.07 -3.93 13.83
CA GLN A 64 -17.90 -5.03 14.36
C GLN A 64 -18.99 -4.49 15.29
N LEU A 65 -20.23 -4.85 14.95
CA LEU A 65 -21.40 -4.42 15.67
C LEU A 65 -21.40 -4.90 17.13
N LEU A 66 -21.77 -3.98 18.00
CA LEU A 66 -22.15 -4.30 19.37
C LEU A 66 -23.49 -5.03 19.36
N CYS A 67 -23.46 -6.32 19.52
CA CYS A 67 -24.67 -7.06 19.83
C CYS A 67 -24.73 -7.29 21.35
N ALA A 68 -25.45 -6.44 22.06
CA ALA A 68 -25.58 -6.55 23.51
C ALA A 68 -26.20 -7.88 23.96
N SER A 69 -27.08 -8.47 23.12
CA SER A 69 -27.69 -9.78 23.36
C SER A 69 -26.79 -10.96 22.97
N CYS A 70 -25.76 -10.74 22.13
CA CYS A 70 -24.81 -11.79 21.69
C CYS A 70 -23.55 -11.86 22.56
N GLY A 71 -23.39 -10.94 23.53
CA GLY A 71 -22.19 -10.88 24.38
C GLY A 71 -20.95 -10.33 23.67
N ASN A 72 -21.09 -9.69 22.51
CA ASN A 72 -20.00 -9.04 21.81
C ASN A 72 -19.58 -7.77 22.54
N THR A 73 -18.27 -7.56 22.62
CA THR A 73 -17.68 -6.30 23.10
C THR A 73 -17.07 -5.54 21.93
N VAL A 74 -17.05 -4.20 22.05
CA VAL A 74 -16.33 -3.34 21.08
C VAL A 74 -14.89 -3.81 20.96
N SER A 75 -14.42 -3.93 19.73
CA SER A 75 -13.03 -4.30 19.48
C SER A 75 -12.09 -3.24 20.08
N THR A 76 -11.14 -3.68 20.87
CA THR A 76 -10.10 -2.80 21.40
C THR A 76 -9.10 -2.42 20.31
N ASN A 77 -8.44 -1.26 20.45
CA ASN A 77 -7.38 -0.86 19.53
C ASN A 77 -6.28 -1.93 19.39
N ALA A 78 -5.99 -2.67 20.45
CA ALA A 78 -5.03 -3.77 20.40
C ALA A 78 -5.49 -4.92 19.48
N GLN A 79 -6.79 -5.24 19.46
CA GLN A 79 -7.35 -6.25 18.57
C GLN A 79 -7.32 -5.79 17.11
N ILE A 80 -7.62 -4.51 16.87
CA ILE A 80 -7.54 -3.91 15.52
C ILE A 80 -6.09 -3.95 15.01
N VAL A 81 -5.13 -3.54 15.83
CA VAL A 81 -3.70 -3.63 15.50
C VAL A 81 -3.26 -5.07 15.26
N ALA A 82 -3.74 -6.02 16.07
CA ALA A 82 -3.44 -7.44 15.88
C ALA A 82 -4.00 -7.97 14.55
N SER A 83 -5.21 -7.55 14.15
CA SER A 83 -5.78 -7.93 12.85
C SER A 83 -4.98 -7.39 11.67
N VAL A 84 -4.57 -6.10 11.72
CA VAL A 84 -3.68 -5.49 10.71
C VAL A 84 -2.35 -6.25 10.64
N SER A 85 -1.73 -6.50 11.79
CA SER A 85 -0.43 -7.18 11.89
C SER A 85 -0.50 -8.61 11.37
N SER A 86 -1.59 -9.34 11.63
CA SER A 86 -1.77 -10.71 11.16
C SER A 86 -1.82 -10.81 9.63
N VAL A 87 -2.51 -9.86 8.98
CA VAL A 87 -2.56 -9.80 7.51
C VAL A 87 -1.18 -9.51 6.92
N LEU A 88 -0.43 -8.57 7.50
CA LEU A 88 0.93 -8.27 7.06
C LEU A 88 1.85 -9.48 7.21
N GLN A 89 1.80 -10.18 8.36
CA GLN A 89 2.63 -11.36 8.61
C GLN A 89 2.30 -12.54 7.69
N ASN A 90 1.03 -12.74 7.34
CA ASN A 90 0.61 -13.77 6.39
C ASN A 90 1.23 -13.58 5.00
N ASP A 91 1.43 -12.34 4.59
CA ASP A 91 2.09 -11.98 3.34
C ASP A 91 3.60 -11.69 3.51
N HIS A 92 4.20 -12.17 4.62
CA HIS A 92 5.63 -12.03 4.93
C HIS A 92 6.12 -10.58 5.05
N LEU A 93 5.24 -9.65 5.43
CA LEU A 93 5.59 -8.27 5.73
C LEU A 93 5.79 -8.10 7.24
N ASP A 94 6.86 -7.38 7.62
CA ASP A 94 7.18 -7.15 9.03
C ASP A 94 6.35 -5.98 9.59
N PRO A 95 5.49 -6.20 10.60
CA PRO A 95 4.72 -5.11 11.24
C PRO A 95 5.59 -4.03 11.90
N ALA A 96 6.86 -4.29 12.17
CA ALA A 96 7.78 -3.28 12.70
C ALA A 96 8.04 -2.12 11.71
N ASN A 97 7.74 -2.32 10.42
CA ASN A 97 7.83 -1.29 9.39
C ASN A 97 6.58 -0.42 9.28
N LEU A 98 5.59 -0.60 10.16
CA LEU A 98 4.45 0.31 10.25
C LEU A 98 4.92 1.71 10.68
N THR A 99 4.36 2.72 10.05
CA THR A 99 4.62 4.14 10.33
C THR A 99 3.30 4.85 10.57
N ALA A 100 3.31 5.84 11.46
CA ALA A 100 2.12 6.64 11.70
C ALA A 100 1.73 7.43 10.43
N TYR A 101 0.45 7.40 10.11
CA TYR A 101 -0.15 8.16 9.02
C TYR A 101 -1.55 8.59 9.42
N SER A 102 -1.77 9.91 9.43
CA SER A 102 -3.05 10.52 9.79
C SER A 102 -3.49 11.43 8.64
N PRO A 103 -4.30 10.93 7.69
CA PRO A 103 -4.82 11.76 6.61
C PRO A 103 -5.87 12.75 7.16
N PRO A 104 -6.01 13.94 6.54
CA PRO A 104 -7.10 14.84 6.87
C PRO A 104 -8.45 14.17 6.59
N PHE A 105 -9.47 14.54 7.36
CA PHE A 105 -10.83 14.09 7.08
C PHE A 105 -11.35 14.79 5.82
N ALA A 106 -12.13 14.08 5.03
CA ALA A 106 -12.75 14.62 3.83
C ALA A 106 -13.85 15.67 4.14
N CYS A 107 -14.45 15.57 5.33
CA CYS A 107 -15.45 16.51 5.82
C CYS A 107 -15.00 17.12 7.14
N THR A 108 -15.45 18.33 7.45
CA THR A 108 -15.28 18.92 8.78
C THR A 108 -16.32 18.32 9.73
N PRO A 109 -15.93 17.57 10.76
CA PRO A 109 -16.87 16.93 11.67
C PRO A 109 -17.60 17.99 12.52
N ALA A 110 -18.88 17.73 12.81
CA ALA A 110 -19.63 18.54 13.78
C ALA A 110 -19.12 18.32 15.20
N THR A 111 -18.68 17.10 15.51
CA THR A 111 -18.02 16.71 16.76
C THR A 111 -16.62 16.19 16.42
N ALA A 112 -15.62 16.59 17.20
CA ALA A 112 -14.26 16.13 16.98
C ALA A 112 -14.18 14.60 17.10
N PRO A 113 -13.64 13.88 16.10
CA PRO A 113 -13.47 12.44 16.17
C PRO A 113 -12.47 12.09 17.28
N THR A 114 -12.68 10.96 17.92
CA THR A 114 -11.72 10.42 18.89
C THR A 114 -10.74 9.53 18.21
N CYS A 115 -9.50 9.99 18.05
CA CYS A 115 -8.43 9.24 17.42
C CYS A 115 -7.43 8.73 18.45
N THR A 116 -7.06 7.47 18.34
CA THR A 116 -6.02 6.83 19.17
C THR A 116 -5.03 6.12 18.28
N THR A 117 -3.74 6.31 18.57
CA THR A 117 -2.66 5.64 17.83
C THR A 117 -2.02 4.57 18.70
N THR A 118 -1.98 3.35 18.21
CA THR A 118 -1.33 2.22 18.86
C THR A 118 -0.43 1.50 17.85
N SER A 119 0.84 1.33 18.16
CA SER A 119 1.83 0.69 17.26
C SER A 119 1.81 1.25 15.84
N ASN A 120 1.75 2.59 15.70
CA ASN A 120 1.69 3.34 14.44
C ASN A 120 0.41 3.13 13.61
N VAL A 121 -0.60 2.46 14.13
CA VAL A 121 -1.94 2.36 13.54
C VAL A 121 -2.83 3.36 14.27
N GLU A 122 -3.41 4.29 13.54
CA GLU A 122 -4.39 5.25 14.05
C GLU A 122 -5.80 4.70 13.83
N VAL A 123 -6.61 4.72 14.87
CA VAL A 123 -8.03 4.35 14.84
C VAL A 123 -8.82 5.56 15.30
N CYS A 124 -9.68 6.07 14.44
CA CYS A 124 -10.57 7.19 14.72
C CYS A 124 -12.02 6.71 14.74
N THR A 125 -12.71 6.98 15.84
CA THR A 125 -14.17 6.77 15.98
C THR A 125 -14.89 8.11 15.86
N GLY A 126 -16.12 8.11 15.34
CA GLY A 126 -16.83 9.34 15.01
C GLY A 126 -16.20 10.08 13.81
N ALA A 127 -15.56 9.33 12.90
CA ALA A 127 -14.98 9.90 11.69
C ALA A 127 -16.11 10.31 10.72
N PRO A 128 -16.11 11.55 10.20
CA PRO A 128 -17.14 12.00 9.26
C PRO A 128 -16.90 11.36 7.90
N LEU A 129 -17.78 10.47 7.47
CA LEU A 129 -17.71 9.77 6.17
C LEU A 129 -18.48 10.54 5.09
N SER A 130 -19.54 11.25 5.46
CA SER A 130 -20.31 12.10 4.56
C SER A 130 -21.06 13.17 5.34
N CYS A 131 -21.38 14.28 4.68
CA CYS A 131 -22.18 15.36 5.23
C CYS A 131 -23.65 15.20 4.81
N GLY A 132 -24.35 14.19 5.34
CA GLY A 132 -25.74 13.93 4.97
C GLY A 132 -25.94 13.70 3.48
N SER A 133 -26.82 14.48 2.84
CA SER A 133 -27.07 14.39 1.39
C SER A 133 -26.02 15.07 0.50
N ALA A 134 -25.10 15.84 1.10
CA ALA A 134 -24.02 16.53 0.38
C ALA A 134 -22.74 15.70 0.43
N ALA A 135 -22.15 15.45 -0.74
CA ALA A 135 -20.81 14.86 -0.80
C ALA A 135 -19.79 15.78 -0.11
N CYS A 136 -18.81 15.20 0.57
CA CYS A 136 -17.71 15.94 1.14
C CYS A 136 -16.97 16.71 0.03
N GLN A 137 -16.75 17.99 0.23
CA GLN A 137 -16.13 18.89 -0.75
C GLN A 137 -14.69 19.22 -0.34
N ASN A 138 -13.86 19.55 -1.30
CA ASN A 138 -12.52 20.07 -1.08
C ASN A 138 -12.46 21.56 -1.53
N PRO A 139 -12.32 22.57 -0.63
CA PRO A 139 -12.06 22.42 0.81
C PRO A 139 -13.27 21.86 1.59
N PRO A 140 -13.02 21.20 2.75
CA PRO A 140 -14.08 20.58 3.54
C PRO A 140 -15.10 21.62 4.01
N VAL A 141 -16.38 21.36 3.73
CA VAL A 141 -17.49 22.19 4.21
C VAL A 141 -17.98 21.61 5.52
N ALA A 142 -18.29 22.47 6.50
CA ALA A 142 -18.88 22.04 7.75
C ALA A 142 -20.22 21.33 7.48
N CYS A 143 -20.37 20.11 7.99
CA CYS A 143 -21.64 19.42 7.96
C CYS A 143 -22.66 20.21 8.77
N GLY A 144 -23.81 20.52 8.18
CA GLY A 144 -24.93 21.15 8.90
C GLY A 144 -25.46 20.24 10.01
N ALA A 145 -26.54 20.66 10.66
CA ALA A 145 -27.20 19.88 11.72
C ALA A 145 -27.78 18.52 11.27
N ASP A 146 -27.87 18.28 9.96
CA ASP A 146 -28.21 16.98 9.38
C ASP A 146 -27.06 16.02 9.61
N ALA A 147 -27.33 14.96 10.36
CA ALA A 147 -26.37 14.01 10.88
C ALA A 147 -25.29 13.65 9.83
N ALA A 148 -24.03 14.01 10.12
CA ALA A 148 -22.91 13.41 9.45
C ALA A 148 -23.02 11.90 9.66
N LEU A 149 -22.85 11.12 8.60
CA LEU A 149 -22.70 9.68 8.77
C LEU A 149 -21.32 9.48 9.44
N ASP A 150 -21.38 9.23 10.73
CA ASP A 150 -20.17 8.96 11.51
C ASP A 150 -19.77 7.50 11.32
N GLY A 151 -18.48 7.27 11.24
CA GLY A 151 -17.93 5.96 11.06
C GLY A 151 -16.64 5.75 11.84
N VAL A 152 -15.97 4.69 11.49
CA VAL A 152 -14.62 4.39 12.00
C VAL A 152 -13.64 4.49 10.84
N ARG A 153 -12.46 5.05 11.11
CA ARG A 153 -11.33 5.10 10.18
C ARG A 153 -10.13 4.43 10.80
N VAL A 154 -9.47 3.57 10.02
CA VAL A 154 -8.17 2.98 10.35
C VAL A 154 -7.16 3.49 9.34
N SER A 155 -6.06 4.09 9.81
CA SER A 155 -5.00 4.63 8.96
C SER A 155 -3.61 4.30 9.49
N PHE A 156 -2.70 4.01 8.57
CA PHE A 156 -1.28 3.78 8.85
C PHE A 156 -0.46 3.89 7.56
N GLY A 157 0.85 3.97 7.69
CA GLY A 157 1.78 3.84 6.57
C GLY A 157 2.59 2.55 6.70
N TYR A 158 3.13 2.05 5.62
CA TYR A 158 4.08 0.95 5.61
C TYR A 158 5.36 1.36 4.91
N ARG A 159 6.50 1.25 5.61
CA ARG A 159 7.81 1.59 5.07
C ARG A 159 8.42 0.37 4.38
N PHE A 160 8.60 0.48 3.08
CA PHE A 160 9.25 -0.52 2.26
C PHE A 160 10.66 -0.06 1.85
N THR A 161 11.66 -0.90 2.10
CA THR A 161 13.04 -0.65 1.69
C THR A 161 13.35 -1.38 0.40
N THR A 162 13.90 -0.66 -0.57
CA THR A 162 14.38 -1.23 -1.83
C THR A 162 15.90 -1.35 -1.79
N PRO A 163 16.50 -2.44 -2.29
CA PRO A 163 17.95 -2.56 -2.41
C PRO A 163 18.51 -1.80 -3.61
N LEU A 164 17.78 -0.81 -4.15
CA LEU A 164 18.29 0.02 -5.23
C LEU A 164 19.38 0.95 -4.70
N PRO A 165 20.51 1.11 -5.41
CA PRO A 165 21.61 1.97 -4.98
C PRO A 165 21.33 3.47 -5.17
N ILE A 166 20.05 3.85 -5.28
CA ILE A 166 19.59 5.22 -5.46
C ILE A 166 19.04 5.68 -4.11
N ALA A 167 19.75 6.60 -3.44
CA ALA A 167 19.42 7.06 -2.09
C ALA A 167 17.99 7.61 -1.96
N SER A 168 17.46 8.26 -2.99
CA SER A 168 16.09 8.79 -3.00
C SER A 168 14.99 7.73 -3.09
N LEU A 169 15.32 6.51 -3.52
CA LEU A 169 14.39 5.38 -3.66
C LEU A 169 14.69 4.24 -2.68
N SER A 170 15.62 4.45 -1.75
CA SER A 170 16.02 3.40 -0.78
C SER A 170 14.91 3.04 0.20
N ALA A 171 13.97 3.93 0.45
CA ALA A 171 12.80 3.67 1.29
C ALA A 171 11.57 4.41 0.74
N ILE A 172 10.50 3.69 0.55
CA ILE A 172 9.21 4.21 0.10
C ILE A 172 8.21 3.96 1.23
N THR A 173 7.42 4.97 1.59
CA THR A 173 6.31 4.79 2.52
C THR A 173 5.01 4.74 1.73
N ILE A 174 4.24 3.67 1.93
CA ILE A 174 2.94 3.46 1.31
C ILE A 174 1.89 3.84 2.37
N PRO A 175 1.23 5.01 2.25
CA PRO A 175 0.16 5.38 3.16
C PRO A 175 -1.12 4.65 2.78
N THR A 176 -1.92 4.27 3.77
CA THR A 176 -3.23 3.66 3.56
C THR A 176 -4.23 4.12 4.62
N SER A 177 -5.50 4.16 4.23
CA SER A 177 -6.61 4.40 5.14
C SER A 177 -7.83 3.64 4.65
N ALA A 178 -8.59 3.09 5.58
CA ALA A 178 -9.88 2.47 5.31
C ALA A 178 -10.94 3.07 6.23
N GLU A 179 -12.14 3.24 5.71
CA GLU A 179 -13.28 3.82 6.41
C GLU A 179 -14.48 2.90 6.29
N SER A 180 -15.26 2.82 7.36
CA SER A 180 -16.51 2.07 7.40
C SER A 180 -17.54 2.81 8.23
N GLN A 181 -18.81 2.73 7.83
CA GLN A 181 -19.90 3.22 8.66
C GLN A 181 -20.02 2.35 9.91
N SER A 182 -20.22 3.01 11.04
CA SER A 182 -20.68 2.34 12.25
C SER A 182 -22.18 2.13 12.11
N GLU A 183 -22.62 0.91 11.85
CA GLU A 183 -24.04 0.59 11.98
C GLU A 183 -24.39 0.65 13.47
N GLN A 184 -25.25 1.64 13.84
CA GLN A 184 -25.78 1.78 15.19
C GLN A 184 -27.06 0.95 15.36
#